data_2c1485661ff75e9cc291404d9757e165
#
_entry.id   2c1485661ff75e9cc291404d9757e165
#
_cell.length_a   1.000
_cell.length_b   1.000
_cell.length_c   1.000
_cell.angle_alpha   90.00
_cell.angle_beta   90.00
_cell.angle_gamma   90.00
#
_symmetry.space_group_name_H-M   'P 1'
#
loop_
_entity.id
_entity.type
_entity.pdbx_description
1 polymer ?
#
loop_
_entity_poly.entity_id
_entity_poly.type
_entity_poly.pdbx_seq_one_letter_code
_entity_poly.pdbx_strand_id
1 'polypeptide(L)'
;MRKLGVLALMVMLGFCVQTFAQTPAQAPAKPKAATAPKASAGAKTGTSAARAYDRALLRPALLKEKAPETFQVKFTTTRGDFVVTVNRAWAPIGADRFYNLVKHHFYDNASFFRVVPGFVVQFGLSAYPPVSAAWEKANLQDEPVIQSNKRGYLTYAKTSMPNTRSAQIFINLSDNAGHLDRQGFSPFGFVDAQGMKVVDMLYDQYGDSGGPDQDQISKLGKPYLDKGWPKLDSIKTATLVVAAPEAAKPQ
;
A
#
# COMPACT_ATOMS: atom_id res chain seq x y z
N MET A 1 -63.45 -1.12 2.58
CA MET A 1 -63.50 -0.47 3.91
C MET A 1 -62.57 -1.20 4.84
N ARG A 2 -61.42 -0.63 5.18
CA ARG A 2 -60.72 -0.76 6.46
C ARG A 2 -59.41 0.03 6.32
N LYS A 3 -59.40 1.17 6.96
CA LYS A 3 -58.21 2.06 7.17
C LYS A 3 -57.38 1.42 8.27
N LEU A 4 -56.04 1.31 8.08
CA LEU A 4 -55.09 1.14 9.20
C LEU A 4 -54.01 2.17 9.10
N GLY A 5 -53.86 2.86 10.22
CA GLY A 5 -53.11 4.08 10.41
C GLY A 5 -51.61 3.83 10.54
N VAL A 6 -50.92 4.86 10.14
CA VAL A 6 -49.48 5.07 10.31
C VAL A 6 -49.23 5.53 11.75
N LEU A 7 -48.43 4.77 12.50
CA LEU A 7 -47.92 5.17 13.82
C LEU A 7 -46.49 5.65 13.63
N ALA A 8 -46.31 6.96 13.68
CA ALA A 8 -45.00 7.59 13.72
C ALA A 8 -44.45 7.56 15.17
N LEU A 9 -43.33 6.89 15.38
CA LEU A 9 -42.62 6.88 16.64
C LEU A 9 -41.51 7.95 16.58
N MET A 10 -41.71 9.10 17.21
CA MET A 10 -40.76 10.15 17.45
C MET A 10 -39.85 9.74 18.63
N VAL A 11 -38.54 9.53 18.38
CA VAL A 11 -37.55 9.39 19.44
C VAL A 11 -36.86 10.73 19.63
N MET A 12 -37.14 11.36 20.76
CA MET A 12 -36.46 12.56 21.25
C MET A 12 -35.10 12.17 21.81
N LEU A 13 -34.01 12.62 21.20
CA LEU A 13 -32.66 12.57 21.79
C LEU A 13 -32.45 13.84 22.64
N GLY A 14 -32.40 13.65 23.96
CA GLY A 14 -32.02 14.69 24.91
C GLY A 14 -30.50 14.98 24.82
N PHE A 15 -30.16 16.24 24.53
CA PHE A 15 -28.80 16.77 24.65
C PHE A 15 -28.49 17.02 26.13
N CYS A 16 -27.54 16.26 26.68
CA CYS A 16 -26.95 16.53 28.00
C CYS A 16 -25.67 17.37 27.78
N VAL A 17 -25.73 18.68 28.04
CA VAL A 17 -24.59 19.59 28.03
C VAL A 17 -23.90 19.49 29.40
N GLN A 18 -22.72 18.90 29.44
CA GLN A 18 -21.85 18.96 30.63
C GLN A 18 -20.85 20.10 30.46
N THR A 19 -21.03 21.12 31.25
CA THR A 19 -20.08 22.24 31.44
C THR A 19 -18.95 21.78 32.35
N PHE A 20 -17.73 21.69 31.80
CA PHE A 20 -16.51 21.53 32.62
C PHE A 20 -15.94 22.90 32.98
N ALA A 21 -15.88 23.16 34.27
CA ALA A 21 -15.23 24.34 34.84
C ALA A 21 -13.69 24.25 34.63
N GLN A 22 -13.10 25.29 34.07
CA GLN A 22 -11.64 25.43 33.91
C GLN A 22 -11.03 25.98 35.20
N THR A 23 -10.08 25.22 35.78
CA THR A 23 -9.19 25.71 36.83
C THR A 23 -7.92 26.28 36.18
N PRO A 24 -7.43 27.47 36.52
CA PRO A 24 -6.23 28.04 35.92
C PRO A 24 -4.98 27.35 36.47
N ALA A 25 -4.17 26.81 35.56
CA ALA A 25 -2.88 26.23 35.92
C ALA A 25 -1.80 27.32 36.05
N GLN A 26 -1.11 27.27 37.15
CA GLN A 26 0.02 28.09 37.55
C GLN A 26 1.26 27.85 36.68
N ALA A 27 1.94 28.91 36.21
CA ALA A 27 3.16 28.85 35.41
C ALA A 27 4.36 28.35 36.24
N PRO A 28 5.21 27.46 35.72
CA PRO A 28 6.47 27.12 36.41
C PRO A 28 7.60 28.07 36.05
N ALA A 29 8.43 28.35 37.06
CA ALA A 29 9.57 29.25 37.05
C ALA A 29 10.71 28.78 36.11
N LYS A 30 11.46 29.77 35.56
CA LYS A 30 12.69 29.58 34.78
C LYS A 30 13.80 28.93 35.58
N PRO A 31 14.50 27.90 35.06
CA PRO A 31 15.79 27.48 35.64
C PRO A 31 16.96 28.31 35.06
N LYS A 32 17.91 28.57 35.98
CA LYS A 32 19.18 29.26 35.72
C LYS A 32 20.07 28.56 34.69
N ALA A 33 20.78 29.36 33.91
CA ALA A 33 21.82 28.95 32.99
C ALA A 33 22.96 28.20 33.69
N ALA A 34 23.27 26.98 33.24
CA ALA A 34 24.48 26.25 33.57
C ALA A 34 25.42 26.21 32.37
N THR A 35 26.67 26.52 32.64
CA THR A 35 27.83 26.65 31.76
C THR A 35 28.10 25.35 30.99
N ALA A 36 28.26 25.45 29.66
CA ALA A 36 28.61 24.33 28.79
C ALA A 36 30.11 23.95 28.93
N PRO A 37 30.46 22.65 28.95
CA PRO A 37 31.82 22.21 28.72
C PRO A 37 32.07 22.08 27.19
N LYS A 38 33.22 22.59 26.73
CA LYS A 38 33.77 22.42 25.39
C LYS A 38 33.93 20.91 25.08
N ALA A 39 33.18 20.40 24.13
CA ALA A 39 33.40 19.05 23.61
C ALA A 39 34.41 19.07 22.46
N SER A 40 35.42 18.28 22.63
CA SER A 40 36.46 17.89 21.70
C SER A 40 35.85 17.26 20.42
N ALA A 41 36.29 17.73 19.26
CA ALA A 41 35.94 17.15 17.97
C ALA A 41 36.65 15.79 17.80
N GLY A 42 35.95 14.71 18.11
CA GLY A 42 36.32 13.37 17.69
C GLY A 42 35.55 13.01 16.43
N ALA A 43 36.22 13.00 15.27
CA ALA A 43 35.65 12.47 14.03
C ALA A 43 35.35 10.97 14.21
N LYS A 44 34.11 10.63 14.47
CA LYS A 44 33.64 9.25 14.36
C LYS A 44 33.35 8.97 12.89
N THR A 45 34.21 8.18 12.26
CA THR A 45 33.92 7.46 11.02
C THR A 45 32.73 6.54 11.28
N GLY A 46 31.54 7.05 11.05
CA GLY A 46 30.32 6.27 11.14
C GLY A 46 30.29 5.27 9.98
N THR A 47 30.47 4.01 10.29
CA THR A 47 30.02 2.90 9.43
C THR A 47 28.59 3.20 9.03
N SER A 48 28.37 3.39 7.71
CA SER A 48 27.03 3.59 7.14
C SER A 48 26.20 2.33 7.46
N ALA A 49 25.41 2.39 8.51
CA ALA A 49 24.35 1.40 8.73
C ALA A 49 23.55 1.31 7.44
N ALA A 50 23.45 0.12 6.87
CA ALA A 50 22.65 -0.13 5.66
C ALA A 50 21.27 0.51 5.87
N ARG A 51 20.91 1.44 4.99
CA ARG A 51 19.67 2.21 5.14
C ARG A 51 18.49 1.27 4.94
N ALA A 52 17.52 1.35 5.82
CA ALA A 52 16.36 0.46 5.81
C ALA A 52 15.50 0.61 4.53
N TYR A 53 15.60 1.73 3.79
CA TYR A 53 14.89 2.00 2.53
C TYR A 53 15.64 3.00 1.66
N ASP A 54 15.32 3.03 0.35
CA ASP A 54 15.85 4.04 -0.57
C ASP A 54 15.26 5.43 -0.26
N ARG A 55 16.13 6.41 -0.02
CA ARG A 55 15.71 7.80 0.29
C ARG A 55 15.03 8.51 -0.87
N ALA A 56 15.19 8.04 -2.11
CA ALA A 56 14.45 8.56 -3.26
C ALA A 56 12.93 8.42 -3.05
N LEU A 57 12.49 7.39 -2.33
CA LEU A 57 11.09 7.17 -1.96
C LEU A 57 10.48 8.30 -1.11
N LEU A 58 11.27 9.13 -0.47
CA LEU A 58 10.76 10.30 0.27
C LEU A 58 10.38 11.47 -0.65
N ARG A 59 10.61 11.35 -1.96
CA ARG A 59 10.36 12.39 -2.95
C ARG A 59 9.57 11.86 -4.15
N PRO A 60 8.28 11.48 -3.98
CA PRO A 60 7.48 10.87 -5.04
C PRO A 60 7.47 11.68 -6.35
N ALA A 61 7.51 13.02 -6.25
CA ALA A 61 7.51 13.91 -7.40
C ALA A 61 8.73 13.77 -8.33
N LEU A 62 9.83 13.18 -7.87
CA LEU A 62 11.03 12.94 -8.66
C LEU A 62 11.05 11.56 -9.34
N LEU A 63 10.21 10.62 -8.91
CA LEU A 63 10.13 9.26 -9.43
C LEU A 63 9.14 9.21 -10.59
N LYS A 64 9.58 9.68 -11.77
CA LYS A 64 8.76 9.85 -12.99
C LYS A 64 9.34 9.14 -14.21
N GLU A 65 10.16 8.13 -13.99
CA GLU A 65 10.71 7.36 -15.09
C GLU A 65 9.58 6.63 -15.85
N LYS A 66 9.62 6.72 -17.18
CA LYS A 66 8.69 5.99 -18.03
C LYS A 66 9.09 4.51 -18.04
N ALA A 67 8.13 3.63 -17.78
CA ALA A 67 8.35 2.20 -17.85
C ALA A 67 8.50 1.72 -19.30
N PRO A 68 9.18 0.58 -19.52
CA PRO A 68 9.09 -0.16 -20.78
C PRO A 68 7.64 -0.52 -21.14
N GLU A 69 7.34 -0.73 -22.42
CA GLU A 69 6.00 -1.11 -22.88
C GLU A 69 5.52 -2.42 -22.25
N THR A 70 6.44 -3.35 -22.03
CA THR A 70 6.21 -4.58 -21.26
C THR A 70 7.42 -4.82 -20.36
N PHE A 71 7.16 -5.18 -19.12
CA PHE A 71 8.21 -5.57 -18.17
C PHE A 71 7.67 -6.58 -17.17
N GLN A 72 8.59 -7.26 -16.50
CA GLN A 72 8.25 -8.24 -15.48
C GLN A 72 8.85 -7.85 -14.13
N VAL A 73 8.13 -8.19 -13.09
CA VAL A 73 8.54 -8.00 -11.69
C VAL A 73 8.45 -9.32 -10.97
N LYS A 74 9.56 -9.76 -10.40
CA LYS A 74 9.61 -10.93 -9.52
C LYS A 74 9.35 -10.48 -8.09
N PHE A 75 8.34 -11.06 -7.49
CA PHE A 75 8.06 -10.97 -6.05
C PHE A 75 8.58 -12.22 -5.36
N THR A 76 9.54 -12.05 -4.45
CA THR A 76 9.97 -13.10 -3.52
C THR A 76 9.24 -12.90 -2.20
N THR A 77 8.44 -13.88 -1.79
CA THR A 77 7.57 -13.77 -0.63
C THR A 77 7.86 -14.82 0.43
N THR A 78 7.13 -14.79 1.53
CA THR A 78 7.16 -15.82 2.57
C THR A 78 6.55 -17.14 2.11
N ARG A 79 5.75 -17.16 1.03
CA ARG A 79 5.10 -18.38 0.47
C ARG A 79 5.74 -18.88 -0.82
N GLY A 80 6.76 -18.21 -1.32
CA GLY A 80 7.42 -18.53 -2.58
C GLY A 80 7.49 -17.33 -3.51
N ASP A 81 7.91 -17.58 -4.74
CA ASP A 81 8.10 -16.57 -5.75
C ASP A 81 6.93 -16.56 -6.75
N PHE A 82 6.53 -15.38 -7.19
CA PHE A 82 5.67 -15.22 -8.36
C PHE A 82 6.14 -14.05 -9.22
N VAL A 83 5.74 -14.06 -10.49
CA VAL A 83 6.09 -13.02 -11.45
C VAL A 83 4.84 -12.29 -11.89
N VAL A 84 4.93 -10.96 -11.90
CA VAL A 84 3.94 -10.06 -12.48
C VAL A 84 4.43 -9.62 -13.84
N THR A 85 3.64 -9.84 -14.88
CA THR A 85 3.85 -9.25 -16.20
C THR A 85 3.00 -7.97 -16.31
N VAL A 86 3.65 -6.85 -16.60
CA VAL A 86 3.00 -5.55 -16.78
C VAL A 86 2.94 -5.19 -18.25
N ASN A 87 1.78 -4.72 -18.70
CA ASN A 87 1.61 -4.12 -20.01
C ASN A 87 1.25 -2.64 -19.83
N ARG A 88 2.19 -1.77 -20.18
CA ARG A 88 2.05 -0.33 -19.99
C ARG A 88 0.85 0.27 -20.72
N ALA A 89 0.51 -0.27 -21.92
CA ALA A 89 -0.61 0.23 -22.71
C ALA A 89 -1.99 0.07 -22.01
N TRP A 90 -2.10 -0.82 -20.99
CA TRP A 90 -3.38 -1.04 -20.31
C TRP A 90 -3.72 0.10 -19.33
N ALA A 91 -2.73 0.62 -18.62
CA ALA A 91 -2.86 1.76 -17.72
C ALA A 91 -1.47 2.41 -17.55
N PRO A 92 -1.06 3.30 -18.47
CA PRO A 92 0.30 3.82 -18.56
C PRO A 92 0.75 4.58 -17.32
N ILE A 93 -0.13 5.38 -16.70
CA ILE A 93 0.22 6.14 -15.49
C ILE A 93 0.45 5.20 -14.31
N GLY A 94 -0.41 4.19 -14.16
CA GLY A 94 -0.26 3.14 -13.14
C GLY A 94 0.99 2.29 -13.36
N ALA A 95 1.26 1.87 -14.60
CA ALA A 95 2.44 1.08 -14.95
C ALA A 95 3.75 1.84 -14.68
N ASP A 96 3.84 3.13 -15.06
CA ASP A 96 4.99 3.98 -14.77
C ASP A 96 5.21 4.15 -13.26
N ARG A 97 4.11 4.35 -12.49
CA ARG A 97 4.18 4.39 -11.03
C ARG A 97 4.70 3.09 -10.44
N PHE A 98 4.17 1.95 -10.86
CA PHE A 98 4.57 0.64 -10.37
C PHE A 98 6.04 0.34 -10.67
N TYR A 99 6.51 0.66 -11.89
CA TYR A 99 7.91 0.54 -12.30
C TYR A 99 8.85 1.30 -11.36
N ASN A 100 8.56 2.58 -11.10
CA ASN A 100 9.36 3.42 -10.20
C ASN A 100 9.35 2.88 -8.77
N LEU A 101 8.20 2.44 -8.25
CA LEU A 101 8.10 1.88 -6.91
C LEU A 101 8.94 0.60 -6.76
N VAL A 102 8.90 -0.31 -7.73
CA VAL A 102 9.70 -1.54 -7.73
C VAL A 102 11.19 -1.21 -7.85
N LYS A 103 11.57 -0.32 -8.77
CA LYS A 103 12.96 0.08 -8.97
C LYS A 103 13.61 0.65 -7.72
N HIS A 104 12.83 1.31 -6.87
CA HIS A 104 13.28 1.90 -5.61
C HIS A 104 12.95 1.05 -4.38
N HIS A 105 12.61 -0.24 -4.55
CA HIS A 105 12.39 -1.19 -3.46
C HIS A 105 11.25 -0.81 -2.49
N PHE A 106 10.22 -0.11 -2.98
CA PHE A 106 9.09 0.33 -2.16
C PHE A 106 8.33 -0.82 -1.50
N TYR A 107 8.18 -1.94 -2.22
CA TYR A 107 7.41 -3.11 -1.77
C TYR A 107 8.22 -4.06 -0.86
N ASP A 108 9.54 -3.85 -0.72
CA ASP A 108 10.37 -4.70 0.13
C ASP A 108 9.92 -4.64 1.59
N ASN A 109 9.78 -5.80 2.22
CA ASN A 109 9.23 -6.00 3.56
C ASN A 109 7.75 -5.59 3.75
N ALA A 110 7.02 -5.22 2.71
CA ALA A 110 5.60 -4.93 2.78
C ALA A 110 4.79 -6.22 3.01
N SER A 111 3.69 -6.12 3.74
CA SER A 111 2.81 -7.25 4.02
C SER A 111 1.59 -7.27 3.10
N PHE A 112 1.07 -8.47 2.85
CA PHE A 112 -0.24 -8.70 2.26
C PHE A 112 -1.29 -8.50 3.37
N PHE A 113 -1.62 -7.23 3.65
CA PHE A 113 -2.37 -6.86 4.85
C PHE A 113 -3.87 -7.17 4.79
N ARG A 114 -4.40 -7.45 3.59
CA ARG A 114 -5.79 -7.81 3.38
C ARG A 114 -5.89 -8.91 2.33
N VAL A 115 -6.30 -10.10 2.75
CA VAL A 115 -6.54 -11.26 1.87
C VAL A 115 -7.98 -11.69 2.06
N VAL A 116 -8.80 -11.49 1.03
CA VAL A 116 -10.24 -11.82 1.05
C VAL A 116 -10.48 -12.96 0.05
N PRO A 117 -10.70 -14.18 0.51
CA PRO A 117 -10.94 -15.34 -0.34
C PRO A 117 -12.03 -15.07 -1.38
N GLY A 118 -11.78 -15.47 -2.61
CA GLY A 118 -12.73 -15.25 -3.72
C GLY A 118 -12.88 -13.80 -4.18
N PHE A 119 -12.10 -12.86 -3.61
CA PHE A 119 -12.12 -11.46 -4.01
C PHE A 119 -10.73 -10.95 -4.37
N VAL A 120 -9.93 -10.48 -3.42
CA VAL A 120 -8.62 -9.85 -3.69
C VAL A 120 -7.57 -10.14 -2.63
N VAL A 121 -6.28 -10.00 -3.02
CA VAL A 121 -5.14 -9.82 -2.13
C VAL A 121 -4.64 -8.40 -2.28
N GLN A 122 -4.69 -7.58 -1.23
CA GLN A 122 -4.29 -6.17 -1.23
C GLN A 122 -3.00 -5.96 -0.44
N PHE A 123 -2.10 -5.14 -0.99
CA PHE A 123 -0.81 -4.78 -0.42
C PHE A 123 -0.33 -3.41 -0.95
N GLY A 124 0.86 -2.96 -0.56
CA GLY A 124 1.43 -1.70 -1.05
C GLY A 124 1.33 -0.54 -0.07
N LEU A 125 1.24 -0.87 1.23
CA LEU A 125 1.64 0.04 2.31
C LEU A 125 3.09 -0.30 2.67
N SER A 126 3.96 0.71 2.71
CA SER A 126 5.37 0.48 2.99
C SER A 126 5.59 -0.03 4.41
N ALA A 127 6.58 -0.91 4.59
CA ALA A 127 7.06 -1.34 5.91
C ALA A 127 7.58 -0.16 6.76
N TYR A 128 7.88 0.98 6.12
CA TYR A 128 8.55 2.13 6.71
C TYR A 128 7.63 3.36 6.76
N PRO A 129 7.20 3.83 7.94
CA PRO A 129 6.27 4.95 8.10
C PRO A 129 6.66 6.24 7.36
N PRO A 130 7.94 6.68 7.32
CA PRO A 130 8.31 7.87 6.56
C PRO A 130 8.04 7.75 5.06
N VAL A 131 8.18 6.54 4.50
CA VAL A 131 7.86 6.25 3.11
C VAL A 131 6.35 6.26 2.90
N SER A 132 5.57 5.58 3.77
CA SER A 132 4.10 5.60 3.70
C SER A 132 3.55 7.04 3.71
N ALA A 133 4.04 7.89 4.62
CA ALA A 133 3.63 9.30 4.72
C ALA A 133 3.95 10.10 3.43
N ALA A 134 5.10 9.85 2.78
CA ALA A 134 5.45 10.51 1.53
C ALA A 134 4.51 10.12 0.37
N TRP A 135 4.01 8.87 0.36
CA TRP A 135 3.18 8.35 -0.72
C TRP A 135 1.68 8.49 -0.48
N GLU A 136 1.24 8.80 0.73
CA GLU A 136 -0.18 8.93 1.11
C GLU A 136 -0.96 9.87 0.18
N LYS A 137 -0.35 11.01 -0.19
CA LYS A 137 -0.97 12.04 -1.04
C LYS A 137 -0.41 12.08 -2.47
N ALA A 138 0.43 11.13 -2.85
CA ALA A 138 1.01 11.03 -4.18
C ALA A 138 0.02 10.37 -5.17
N ASN A 139 -1.16 10.97 -5.30
CA ASN A 139 -2.26 10.43 -6.08
C ASN A 139 -1.98 10.42 -7.59
N LEU A 140 -2.60 9.44 -8.28
CA LEU A 140 -2.63 9.32 -9.73
C LEU A 140 -4.00 9.70 -10.27
N GLN A 141 -4.03 10.25 -11.47
CA GLN A 141 -5.27 10.40 -12.23
C GLN A 141 -5.83 9.03 -12.61
N ASP A 142 -7.16 8.90 -12.62
CA ASP A 142 -7.82 7.69 -13.06
C ASP A 142 -7.57 7.46 -14.56
N GLU A 143 -7.54 6.20 -14.95
CA GLU A 143 -7.32 5.75 -16.33
C GLU A 143 -8.51 4.90 -16.79
N PRO A 144 -8.79 4.87 -18.11
CA PRO A 144 -9.85 4.01 -18.64
C PRO A 144 -9.61 2.53 -18.31
N VAL A 145 -10.68 1.79 -18.07
CA VAL A 145 -10.63 0.33 -17.91
C VAL A 145 -10.53 -0.31 -19.27
N ILE A 146 -9.31 -0.63 -19.72
CA ILE A 146 -9.04 -1.30 -21.01
C ILE A 146 -9.08 -2.82 -20.85
N GLN A 147 -8.64 -3.33 -19.68
CA GLN A 147 -8.69 -4.74 -19.33
C GLN A 147 -9.65 -4.97 -18.17
N SER A 148 -10.34 -6.12 -18.18
CA SER A 148 -11.23 -6.50 -17.10
C SER A 148 -10.48 -7.04 -15.88
N ASN A 149 -11.05 -6.85 -14.69
CA ASN A 149 -10.53 -7.34 -13.41
C ASN A 149 -10.75 -8.85 -13.25
N LYS A 150 -10.12 -9.65 -14.11
CA LYS A 150 -10.16 -11.12 -14.07
C LYS A 150 -9.19 -11.66 -13.02
N ARG A 151 -9.36 -12.92 -12.64
CA ARG A 151 -8.43 -13.61 -11.74
C ARG A 151 -6.98 -13.45 -12.22
N GLY A 152 -6.09 -13.10 -11.30
CA GLY A 152 -4.67 -12.87 -11.53
C GLY A 152 -4.31 -11.45 -11.95
N TYR A 153 -5.28 -10.63 -12.37
CA TYR A 153 -4.99 -9.26 -12.79
C TYR A 153 -4.69 -8.33 -11.62
N LEU A 154 -3.70 -7.43 -11.82
CA LEU A 154 -3.27 -6.43 -10.86
C LEU A 154 -3.89 -5.08 -11.15
N THR A 155 -4.38 -4.43 -10.09
CA THR A 155 -5.06 -3.14 -10.18
C THR A 155 -4.70 -2.28 -8.97
N TYR A 156 -4.64 -0.96 -9.16
CA TYR A 156 -4.49 -0.04 -8.04
C TYR A 156 -5.75 0.06 -7.21
N ALA A 157 -5.59 -0.01 -5.88
CA ALA A 157 -6.66 0.33 -4.96
C ALA A 157 -6.92 1.84 -4.98
N LYS A 158 -8.20 2.22 -4.82
CA LYS A 158 -8.66 3.60 -4.70
C LYS A 158 -9.86 3.68 -3.76
N THR A 159 -10.18 4.87 -3.29
CA THR A 159 -11.43 5.16 -2.59
C THR A 159 -12.58 5.33 -3.58
N SER A 160 -13.77 5.63 -3.09
CA SER A 160 -14.91 6.00 -3.95
C SER A 160 -14.71 7.34 -4.70
N MET A 161 -13.77 8.17 -4.25
CA MET A 161 -13.45 9.44 -4.91
C MET A 161 -12.54 9.20 -6.13
N PRO A 162 -12.67 10.00 -7.20
CA PRO A 162 -11.81 9.93 -8.35
C PRO A 162 -10.37 10.35 -8.00
N ASN A 163 -9.40 9.85 -8.76
CA ASN A 163 -7.98 10.23 -8.68
C ASN A 163 -7.38 10.00 -7.28
N THR A 164 -7.72 8.89 -6.62
CA THR A 164 -7.21 8.55 -5.29
C THR A 164 -6.28 7.33 -5.27
N ARG A 165 -5.92 6.79 -6.44
CA ARG A 165 -4.89 5.75 -6.56
C ARG A 165 -3.53 6.33 -6.14
N SER A 166 -2.73 5.59 -5.37
CA SER A 166 -1.39 6.05 -4.96
C SER A 166 -0.33 4.95 -5.11
N ALA A 167 -0.18 4.08 -4.10
CA ALA A 167 0.83 3.02 -4.07
C ALA A 167 0.24 1.64 -3.76
N GLN A 168 -0.97 1.59 -3.18
CA GLN A 168 -1.64 0.33 -2.86
C GLN A 168 -2.19 -0.33 -4.12
N ILE A 169 -1.96 -1.63 -4.23
CA ILE A 169 -2.41 -2.47 -5.34
C ILE A 169 -3.07 -3.75 -4.81
N PHE A 170 -3.82 -4.40 -5.66
CA PHE A 170 -4.38 -5.72 -5.36
C PHE A 170 -4.27 -6.68 -6.54
N ILE A 171 -4.23 -7.97 -6.23
CA ILE A 171 -4.36 -9.08 -7.18
C ILE A 171 -5.78 -9.63 -7.05
N ASN A 172 -6.48 -9.78 -8.17
CA ASN A 172 -7.81 -10.40 -8.18
C ASN A 172 -7.70 -11.92 -7.96
N LEU A 173 -8.42 -12.46 -6.96
CA LEU A 173 -8.49 -13.91 -6.69
C LEU A 173 -9.60 -14.61 -7.45
N SER A 174 -10.52 -13.86 -8.04
CA SER A 174 -11.60 -14.36 -8.90
C SER A 174 -11.85 -13.42 -10.07
N ASP A 175 -12.85 -13.72 -10.90
CA ASP A 175 -13.37 -12.77 -11.89
C ASP A 175 -14.24 -11.72 -11.17
N ASN A 176 -13.68 -10.51 -11.01
CA ASN A 176 -14.32 -9.37 -10.37
C ASN A 176 -14.80 -8.32 -11.40
N ALA A 177 -14.78 -8.63 -12.70
CA ALA A 177 -15.10 -7.70 -13.80
C ALA A 177 -16.46 -7.04 -13.62
N GLY A 178 -17.49 -7.82 -13.29
CA GLY A 178 -18.87 -7.34 -13.11
C GLY A 178 -19.02 -6.25 -12.05
N HIS A 179 -18.11 -6.21 -11.08
CA HIS A 179 -18.13 -5.26 -9.98
C HIS A 179 -17.10 -4.14 -10.15
N LEU A 180 -15.84 -4.47 -10.38
CA LEU A 180 -14.72 -3.51 -10.34
C LEU A 180 -14.58 -2.68 -11.62
N ASP A 181 -14.88 -3.24 -12.80
CA ASP A 181 -14.70 -2.53 -14.06
C ASP A 181 -15.59 -1.28 -14.12
N ARG A 182 -16.85 -1.39 -13.70
CA ARG A 182 -17.79 -0.27 -13.65
C ARG A 182 -17.43 0.80 -12.64
N GLN A 183 -16.58 0.48 -11.65
CA GLN A 183 -16.08 1.43 -10.67
C GLN A 183 -14.77 2.11 -11.11
N GLY A 184 -14.27 1.80 -12.33
CA GLY A 184 -13.07 2.41 -12.88
C GLY A 184 -11.77 1.87 -12.28
N PHE A 185 -11.74 0.62 -11.83
CA PHE A 185 -10.52 -0.07 -11.45
C PHE A 185 -9.82 -0.59 -12.71
N SER A 186 -8.70 0.01 -13.10
CA SER A 186 -7.99 -0.23 -14.36
C SER A 186 -6.80 -1.17 -14.13
N PRO A 187 -6.85 -2.44 -14.58
CA PRO A 187 -5.72 -3.35 -14.51
C PRO A 187 -4.53 -2.86 -15.34
N PHE A 188 -3.30 -3.10 -14.85
CA PHE A 188 -2.06 -2.74 -15.52
C PHE A 188 -1.11 -3.92 -15.75
N GLY A 189 -1.39 -5.07 -15.16
CA GLY A 189 -0.58 -6.27 -15.27
C GLY A 189 -1.30 -7.51 -14.77
N PHE A 190 -0.63 -8.65 -14.79
CA PHE A 190 -1.19 -9.92 -14.33
C PHE A 190 -0.12 -10.87 -13.79
N VAL A 191 -0.55 -11.78 -12.94
CA VAL A 191 0.18 -12.98 -12.49
C VAL A 191 -0.34 -14.17 -13.28
N ASP A 192 0.54 -14.99 -13.82
CA ASP A 192 0.17 -16.19 -14.56
C ASP A 192 -0.38 -17.31 -13.64
N ALA A 193 -0.88 -18.38 -14.25
CA ALA A 193 -1.49 -19.49 -13.51
C ALA A 193 -0.52 -20.18 -12.53
N GLN A 194 0.78 -20.20 -12.83
CA GLN A 194 1.79 -20.79 -11.94
C GLN A 194 2.05 -19.88 -10.73
N GLY A 195 2.20 -18.58 -10.95
CA GLY A 195 2.35 -17.59 -9.89
C GLY A 195 1.12 -17.51 -8.99
N MET A 196 -0.08 -17.67 -9.58
CA MET A 196 -1.33 -17.68 -8.80
C MET A 196 -1.42 -18.83 -7.79
N LYS A 197 -0.70 -19.95 -7.99
CA LYS A 197 -0.60 -21.02 -6.98
C LYS A 197 0.11 -20.52 -5.70
N VAL A 198 1.09 -19.63 -5.84
CA VAL A 198 1.76 -19.00 -4.69
C VAL A 198 0.85 -17.96 -4.03
N VAL A 199 0.15 -17.16 -4.83
CA VAL A 199 -0.81 -16.16 -4.33
C VAL A 199 -1.94 -16.82 -3.53
N ASP A 200 -2.44 -17.97 -3.96
CA ASP A 200 -3.49 -18.73 -3.27
C ASP A 200 -3.04 -19.33 -1.92
N MET A 201 -1.73 -19.43 -1.67
CA MET A 201 -1.19 -19.90 -0.38
C MET A 201 -1.04 -18.79 0.66
N LEU A 202 -1.28 -17.53 0.30
CA LEU A 202 -1.17 -16.41 1.23
C LEU A 202 -2.19 -16.55 2.36
N TYR A 203 -1.76 -16.21 3.59
CA TYR A 203 -2.59 -16.36 4.78
C TYR A 203 -3.83 -15.44 4.72
N ASP A 204 -5.01 -16.04 4.72
CA ASP A 204 -6.31 -15.40 4.50
C ASP A 204 -7.23 -15.38 5.72
N GLN A 205 -6.82 -16.02 6.84
CA GLN A 205 -7.71 -16.21 8.01
C GLN A 205 -8.01 -14.92 8.78
N TYR A 206 -7.31 -13.82 8.50
CA TYR A 206 -7.71 -12.52 9.01
C TYR A 206 -8.86 -11.89 8.19
N GLY A 207 -9.01 -12.28 6.94
CA GLY A 207 -10.11 -11.87 6.06
C GLY A 207 -10.20 -10.35 5.87
N ASP A 208 -11.43 -9.88 5.70
CA ASP A 208 -11.72 -8.46 5.46
C ASP A 208 -11.86 -7.67 6.77
N SER A 209 -12.52 -8.22 7.77
CA SER A 209 -12.86 -7.52 9.02
C SER A 209 -11.91 -7.79 10.17
N GLY A 210 -11.12 -8.87 10.13
CA GLY A 210 -10.13 -9.22 11.16
C GLY A 210 -8.72 -8.73 10.86
N GLY A 211 -8.52 -8.07 9.71
CA GLY A 211 -7.24 -7.54 9.27
C GLY A 211 -6.81 -6.26 10.02
N PRO A 212 -5.56 -5.82 9.82
CA PRO A 212 -5.03 -4.61 10.46
C PRO A 212 -5.65 -3.34 9.89
N ASP A 213 -5.72 -2.31 10.73
CA ASP A 213 -6.11 -0.97 10.30
C ASP A 213 -5.04 -0.34 9.39
N GLN A 214 -5.43 0.11 8.20
CA GLN A 214 -4.50 0.61 7.18
C GLN A 214 -3.84 1.93 7.56
N ASP A 215 -4.54 2.80 8.30
CA ASP A 215 -3.96 4.05 8.79
C ASP A 215 -2.89 3.77 9.85
N GLN A 216 -3.12 2.76 10.71
CA GLN A 216 -2.11 2.33 11.67
C GLN A 216 -0.91 1.66 11.00
N ILE A 217 -1.11 0.89 9.92
CA ILE A 217 0.02 0.38 9.12
C ILE A 217 0.86 1.54 8.60
N SER A 218 0.22 2.56 8.02
CA SER A 218 0.92 3.73 7.47
C SER A 218 1.71 4.50 8.54
N LYS A 219 1.18 4.59 9.76
CA LYS A 219 1.79 5.34 10.88
C LYS A 219 2.86 4.57 11.64
N LEU A 220 2.69 3.27 11.79
CA LEU A 220 3.51 2.43 12.70
C LEU A 220 4.36 1.40 11.95
N GLY A 221 4.05 1.10 10.69
CA GLY A 221 4.79 0.22 9.81
C GLY A 221 4.78 -1.25 10.23
N LYS A 222 5.82 -1.97 9.82
CA LYS A 222 5.96 -3.41 10.07
C LYS A 222 5.87 -3.83 11.55
N PRO A 223 6.45 -3.11 12.53
CA PRO A 223 6.33 -3.49 13.94
C PRO A 223 4.88 -3.60 14.46
N TYR A 224 3.97 -2.79 13.94
CA TYR A 224 2.54 -2.88 14.26
C TYR A 224 1.94 -4.20 13.75
N LEU A 225 2.27 -4.58 12.52
CA LEU A 225 1.81 -5.83 11.91
C LEU A 225 2.39 -7.06 12.62
N ASP A 226 3.68 -7.06 12.89
CA ASP A 226 4.37 -8.19 13.54
C ASP A 226 3.79 -8.48 14.94
N LYS A 227 3.36 -7.44 15.66
CA LYS A 227 2.76 -7.56 16.98
C LYS A 227 1.31 -8.06 16.93
N GLY A 228 0.49 -7.51 16.05
CA GLY A 228 -0.96 -7.76 16.03
C GLY A 228 -1.39 -8.87 15.07
N TRP A 229 -0.66 -9.06 13.98
CA TRP A 229 -0.99 -10.00 12.89
C TRP A 229 0.21 -10.81 12.44
N PRO A 230 0.84 -11.60 13.34
CA PRO A 230 2.11 -12.28 13.07
C PRO A 230 2.06 -13.35 11.99
N LYS A 231 0.86 -13.76 11.56
CA LYS A 231 0.67 -14.76 10.50
C LYS A 231 0.55 -14.15 9.10
N LEU A 232 0.52 -12.81 8.98
CA LEU A 232 0.50 -12.17 7.67
C LEU A 232 1.73 -12.55 6.86
N ASP A 233 1.51 -12.95 5.62
CA ASP A 233 2.58 -13.13 4.66
C ASP A 233 3.12 -11.79 4.19
N SER A 234 4.39 -11.78 3.80
CA SER A 234 5.07 -10.55 3.37
C SER A 234 5.92 -10.77 2.12
N ILE A 235 6.17 -9.67 1.44
CA ILE A 235 7.10 -9.57 0.34
C ILE A 235 8.49 -9.39 0.95
N LYS A 236 9.42 -10.29 0.63
CA LYS A 236 10.83 -10.13 0.99
C LYS A 236 11.49 -9.08 0.08
N THR A 237 11.30 -9.26 -1.22
CA THR A 237 11.80 -8.32 -2.25
C THR A 237 10.86 -8.30 -3.46
N ALA A 238 10.80 -7.15 -4.14
CA ALA A 238 10.20 -7.00 -5.45
C ALA A 238 11.26 -6.41 -6.41
N THR A 239 11.61 -7.14 -7.47
CA THR A 239 12.70 -6.77 -8.37
C THR A 239 12.27 -6.84 -9.84
N LEU A 240 12.75 -5.88 -10.64
CA LEU A 240 12.60 -5.96 -12.10
C LEU A 240 13.35 -7.18 -12.62
N VAL A 241 12.66 -7.98 -13.44
CA VAL A 241 13.30 -9.08 -14.17
C VAL A 241 14.00 -8.46 -15.37
N VAL A 242 15.32 -8.51 -15.38
CA VAL A 242 16.10 -8.16 -16.57
C VAL A 242 15.87 -9.26 -17.59
N ALA A 243 15.25 -8.94 -18.74
CA ALA A 243 15.18 -9.88 -19.85
C ALA A 243 16.61 -10.34 -20.17
N ALA A 244 16.86 -11.65 -20.15
CA ALA A 244 18.12 -12.15 -20.66
C ALA A 244 18.29 -11.60 -22.09
N PRO A 245 19.47 -11.11 -22.48
CA PRO A 245 19.69 -10.64 -23.85
C PRO A 245 19.24 -11.77 -24.77
N GLU A 246 18.33 -11.44 -25.68
CA GLU A 246 17.87 -12.39 -26.69
C GLU A 246 19.12 -12.92 -27.41
N ALA A 247 19.38 -14.22 -27.26
CA ALA A 247 20.53 -14.84 -27.90
C ALA A 247 20.46 -14.49 -29.38
N ALA A 248 21.47 -13.78 -29.88
CA ALA A 248 21.53 -13.36 -31.26
C ALA A 248 21.25 -14.61 -32.14
N LYS A 249 20.20 -14.56 -32.94
CA LYS A 249 19.90 -15.62 -33.87
C LYS A 249 21.14 -15.75 -34.78
N PRO A 250 21.72 -16.95 -34.91
CA PRO A 250 22.82 -17.14 -35.85
C PRO A 250 22.29 -16.77 -37.27
N GLN A 251 23.05 -15.91 -37.95
CA GLN A 251 22.81 -15.53 -39.35
C GLN A 251 23.05 -16.72 -40.26
#